data_5570f605cd75357d97c7beaa21365dc0
#
_entry.id   5570f605cd75357d97c7beaa21365dc0
#
_cell.length_a   1.000
_cell.length_b   1.000
_cell.length_c   1.000
_cell.angle_alpha   90.00
_cell.angle_beta   90.00
_cell.angle_gamma   90.00
#
_symmetry.space_group_name_H-M   'P 1'
#
loop_
_entity.id
_entity.type
_entity.pdbx_description
1 polymer ?
#
loop_
_entity_poly.entity_id
_entity_poly.type
_entity_poly.pdbx_seq_one_letter_code
_entity_poly.pdbx_strand_id
1 'polypeptide(L)'
;MARAVGIDLGTTNSVVSVLEGGEPTVITNAEGARTTPSVVAFTKSGEVLVGEVAKRQAVTNIDRTIRSVKRHMGEDWKVEIDDKTFTPQQISAFVLQKLKRDAEAYLGETVTDAVITVPAYFSDSQRQATKEAGEIAGLNVSRIVNEPTAAALAYGLDKGDDQTILVFDLGGGTFDVSLLEIGEGVVEVKATSGDNHLGGDDWDNKVVEWMVTKFKNANGVDLAADKIAKQRLQESAEKATFPIEGYDEMNEGEISERLDGLSAEELKTVRRYEKHNKDRGSLRKEMKQMIETQRDEAEDKTTS
;
A
#
# COMPACT_ATOMS: atom_id res chain seq x y z
N MET A 1 -21.22 -22.69 0.08
CA MET A 1 -20.42 -22.87 1.32
C MET A 1 -19.83 -21.51 1.66
N ALA A 2 -19.73 -21.16 2.94
CA ALA A 2 -19.07 -19.91 3.33
C ALA A 2 -17.60 -19.93 2.87
N ARG A 3 -17.15 -18.82 2.29
CA ARG A 3 -15.78 -18.69 1.76
C ARG A 3 -14.90 -17.95 2.76
N ALA A 4 -13.65 -18.39 2.86
CA ALA A 4 -12.60 -17.69 3.58
C ALA A 4 -11.73 -16.91 2.60
N VAL A 5 -11.29 -15.72 3.00
CA VAL A 5 -10.39 -14.84 2.23
C VAL A 5 -9.14 -14.52 3.01
N GLY A 6 -8.05 -14.25 2.30
CA GLY A 6 -6.85 -13.62 2.84
C GLY A 6 -6.92 -12.12 2.59
N ILE A 7 -6.64 -11.32 3.62
CA ILE A 7 -6.63 -9.86 3.53
C ILE A 7 -5.29 -9.33 4.00
N ASP A 8 -4.65 -8.55 3.15
CA ASP A 8 -3.57 -7.64 3.54
C ASP A 8 -4.18 -6.26 3.80
N LEU A 9 -4.26 -5.89 5.08
CA LEU A 9 -4.77 -4.58 5.50
C LEU A 9 -3.61 -3.60 5.61
N GLY A 10 -3.15 -3.07 4.49
CA GLY A 10 -2.00 -2.16 4.43
C GLY A 10 -2.33 -0.74 4.88
N THR A 11 -1.30 0.04 5.24
CA THR A 11 -1.44 1.46 5.64
C THR A 11 -1.96 2.32 4.48
N THR A 12 -1.40 2.12 3.29
CA THR A 12 -1.71 2.91 2.09
C THR A 12 -2.68 2.17 1.17
N ASN A 13 -2.45 0.88 0.92
CA ASN A 13 -3.27 0.04 0.06
C ASN A 13 -3.55 -1.28 0.74
N SER A 14 -4.74 -1.82 0.49
CA SER A 14 -5.17 -3.13 0.98
C SER A 14 -5.49 -4.07 -0.18
N VAL A 15 -5.36 -5.37 0.07
CA VAL A 15 -5.56 -6.43 -0.92
C VAL A 15 -6.43 -7.53 -0.32
N VAL A 16 -7.31 -8.11 -1.14
CA VAL A 16 -8.05 -9.32 -0.78
C VAL A 16 -7.76 -10.44 -1.78
N SER A 17 -7.61 -11.65 -1.29
CA SER A 17 -7.31 -12.84 -2.08
C SER A 17 -8.14 -14.05 -1.63
N VAL A 18 -8.28 -15.01 -2.52
CA VAL A 18 -8.97 -16.27 -2.29
C VAL A 18 -8.17 -17.43 -2.86
N LEU A 19 -8.40 -18.65 -2.36
CA LEU A 19 -7.88 -19.87 -2.96
C LEU A 19 -8.87 -20.37 -4.03
N GLU A 20 -8.43 -20.38 -5.29
CA GLU A 20 -9.15 -20.95 -6.42
C GLU A 20 -8.35 -22.11 -7.03
N GLY A 21 -8.95 -23.30 -7.03
CA GLY A 21 -8.27 -24.49 -7.54
C GLY A 21 -6.99 -24.88 -6.76
N GLY A 22 -6.81 -24.36 -5.55
CA GLY A 22 -5.62 -24.58 -4.73
C GLY A 22 -4.54 -23.51 -4.88
N GLU A 23 -4.73 -22.54 -5.79
CA GLU A 23 -3.80 -21.43 -6.01
C GLU A 23 -4.36 -20.11 -5.45
N PRO A 24 -3.51 -19.23 -4.88
CA PRO A 24 -3.95 -17.95 -4.38
C PRO A 24 -4.22 -16.97 -5.55
N THR A 25 -5.43 -16.45 -5.58
CA THR A 25 -5.87 -15.46 -6.57
C THR A 25 -6.19 -14.14 -5.89
N VAL A 26 -5.56 -13.05 -6.35
CA VAL A 26 -5.90 -11.69 -5.89
C VAL A 26 -7.17 -11.23 -6.59
N ILE A 27 -8.15 -10.86 -5.79
CA ILE A 27 -9.46 -10.41 -6.28
C ILE A 27 -9.35 -8.97 -6.78
N THR A 28 -9.85 -8.73 -7.99
CA THR A 28 -9.99 -7.39 -8.56
C THR A 28 -11.20 -6.69 -7.92
N ASN A 29 -11.01 -5.45 -7.47
CA ASN A 29 -12.08 -4.66 -6.87
C ASN A 29 -13.08 -4.13 -7.91
N ALA A 30 -14.14 -3.47 -7.45
CA ALA A 30 -15.19 -2.91 -8.32
C ALA A 30 -14.68 -1.85 -9.30
N GLU A 31 -13.55 -1.20 -9.00
CA GLU A 31 -12.89 -0.21 -9.84
C GLU A 31 -11.90 -0.83 -10.86
N GLY A 32 -11.78 -2.16 -10.89
CA GLY A 32 -10.90 -2.89 -11.82
C GLY A 32 -9.45 -3.00 -11.36
N ALA A 33 -9.12 -2.59 -10.14
CA ALA A 33 -7.77 -2.65 -9.60
C ALA A 33 -7.57 -3.86 -8.67
N ARG A 34 -6.33 -4.35 -8.56
CA ARG A 34 -5.96 -5.44 -7.65
C ARG A 34 -5.66 -4.95 -6.23
N THR A 35 -5.52 -3.65 -6.05
CA THR A 35 -5.30 -3.00 -4.75
C THR A 35 -6.40 -1.99 -4.50
N THR A 36 -6.77 -1.81 -3.24
CA THR A 36 -7.77 -0.83 -2.81
C THR A 36 -7.08 0.17 -1.88
N PRO A 37 -7.07 1.48 -2.18
CA PRO A 37 -6.52 2.47 -1.27
C PRO A 37 -7.17 2.39 0.11
N SER A 38 -6.37 2.39 1.17
CA SER A 38 -6.83 2.36 2.57
C SER A 38 -7.28 3.77 3.00
N VAL A 39 -8.19 4.35 2.23
CA VAL A 39 -8.72 5.71 2.41
C VAL A 39 -10.21 5.63 2.64
N VAL A 40 -10.69 6.35 3.66
CA VAL A 40 -12.11 6.44 4.02
C VAL A 40 -12.51 7.91 4.02
N ALA A 41 -13.63 8.26 3.40
CA ALA A 41 -14.14 9.61 3.41
C ALA A 41 -15.65 9.62 3.71
N PHE A 42 -16.08 10.68 4.38
CA PHE A 42 -17.48 10.89 4.72
C PHE A 42 -18.03 12.07 3.91
N THR A 43 -19.07 11.84 3.14
CA THR A 43 -19.74 12.93 2.40
C THR A 43 -20.57 13.79 3.36
N LYS A 44 -20.95 14.98 2.89
CA LYS A 44 -21.87 15.86 3.65
C LYS A 44 -23.27 15.24 3.83
N SER A 45 -23.65 14.28 3.00
CA SER A 45 -24.90 13.52 3.13
C SER A 45 -24.82 12.35 4.11
N GLY A 46 -23.63 12.08 4.70
CA GLY A 46 -23.39 10.99 5.64
C GLY A 46 -23.04 9.65 4.97
N GLU A 47 -22.87 9.62 3.66
CA GLU A 47 -22.37 8.45 2.95
C GLU A 47 -20.90 8.22 3.22
N VAL A 48 -20.49 6.95 3.33
CA VAL A 48 -19.09 6.54 3.52
C VAL A 48 -18.52 6.07 2.18
N LEU A 49 -17.49 6.76 1.72
CA LEU A 49 -16.71 6.40 0.54
C LEU A 49 -15.44 5.68 0.99
N VAL A 50 -15.02 4.67 0.25
CA VAL A 50 -13.82 3.88 0.57
C VAL A 50 -13.02 3.60 -0.69
N GLY A 51 -11.71 3.60 -0.57
CA GLY A 51 -10.80 3.26 -1.67
C GLY A 51 -10.58 4.42 -2.62
N GLU A 52 -10.54 4.12 -3.91
CA GLU A 52 -10.20 5.09 -4.95
C GLU A 52 -11.17 6.28 -5.00
N VAL A 53 -12.47 6.04 -4.82
CA VAL A 53 -13.48 7.11 -4.79
C VAL A 53 -13.29 8.06 -3.61
N ALA A 54 -12.85 7.54 -2.45
CA ALA A 54 -12.49 8.36 -1.29
C ALA A 54 -11.21 9.16 -1.56
N LYS A 55 -10.20 8.54 -2.19
CA LYS A 55 -8.92 9.19 -2.53
C LYS A 55 -9.13 10.36 -3.50
N ARG A 56 -9.88 10.16 -4.58
CA ARG A 56 -10.10 11.18 -5.63
C ARG A 56 -10.76 12.46 -5.14
N GLN A 57 -11.62 12.40 -4.15
CA GLN A 57 -12.30 13.58 -3.60
C GLN A 57 -11.57 14.24 -2.42
N ALA A 58 -10.41 13.72 -1.99
CA ALA A 58 -9.70 14.16 -0.79
C ALA A 58 -9.38 15.66 -0.79
N VAL A 59 -8.96 16.23 -1.92
CA VAL A 59 -8.65 17.67 -2.04
C VAL A 59 -9.83 18.56 -1.69
N THR A 60 -11.05 18.13 -2.03
CA THR A 60 -12.28 18.92 -1.80
C THR A 60 -12.97 18.59 -0.48
N ASN A 61 -12.51 17.56 0.23
CA ASN A 61 -13.14 17.04 1.44
C ASN A 61 -12.12 16.59 2.50
N ILE A 62 -11.09 17.42 2.72
CA ILE A 62 -9.89 17.09 3.50
C ILE A 62 -10.26 16.68 4.94
N ASP A 63 -11.07 17.50 5.62
CA ASP A 63 -11.41 17.32 7.04
C ASP A 63 -12.27 16.06 7.30
N ARG A 64 -12.78 15.44 6.25
CA ARG A 64 -13.66 14.27 6.30
C ARG A 64 -13.06 13.07 5.58
N THR A 65 -11.77 13.14 5.22
CA THR A 65 -11.02 12.07 4.55
C THR A 65 -9.91 11.58 5.45
N ILE A 66 -9.96 10.30 5.81
CA ILE A 66 -9.02 9.65 6.72
C ILE A 66 -8.11 8.74 5.91
N ARG A 67 -6.80 8.88 6.11
CA ARG A 67 -5.73 8.08 5.52
C ARG A 67 -4.86 7.51 6.63
N SER A 68 -4.10 6.47 6.31
CA SER A 68 -3.03 5.91 7.15
C SER A 68 -3.47 5.55 8.57
N VAL A 69 -4.76 5.21 8.74
CA VAL A 69 -5.36 4.91 10.05
C VAL A 69 -4.70 3.71 10.74
N LYS A 70 -4.08 2.80 9.99
CA LYS A 70 -3.36 1.64 10.52
C LYS A 70 -2.25 2.04 11.51
N ARG A 71 -1.65 3.22 11.36
CA ARG A 71 -0.65 3.77 12.29
C ARG A 71 -1.19 4.00 13.69
N HIS A 72 -2.50 4.17 13.84
CA HIS A 72 -3.18 4.44 15.11
C HIS A 72 -3.86 3.21 15.72
N MET A 73 -3.67 2.03 15.11
CA MET A 73 -4.23 0.80 15.66
C MET A 73 -3.67 0.53 17.06
N GLY A 74 -4.58 0.21 18.00
CA GLY A 74 -4.22 -0.04 19.41
C GLY A 74 -3.94 1.21 20.25
N GLU A 75 -4.08 2.41 19.68
CA GLU A 75 -3.96 3.70 20.38
C GLU A 75 -5.33 4.27 20.78
N ASP A 76 -5.36 5.21 21.75
CA ASP A 76 -6.55 6.00 22.07
C ASP A 76 -6.70 7.19 21.10
N TRP A 77 -6.58 6.89 19.82
CA TRP A 77 -6.80 7.85 18.74
C TRP A 77 -8.27 7.86 18.34
N LYS A 78 -8.80 9.03 18.04
CA LYS A 78 -10.18 9.21 17.61
C LYS A 78 -10.27 10.33 16.59
N VAL A 79 -11.19 10.19 15.65
CA VAL A 79 -11.56 11.24 14.70
C VAL A 79 -13.03 11.59 14.85
N GLU A 80 -13.31 12.88 14.89
CA GLU A 80 -14.68 13.40 14.95
C GLU A 80 -15.11 13.80 13.54
N ILE A 81 -16.22 13.22 13.08
CA ILE A 81 -16.87 13.55 11.82
C ILE A 81 -18.34 13.87 12.11
N ASP A 82 -18.71 15.11 11.92
CA ASP A 82 -19.98 15.67 12.39
C ASP A 82 -20.16 15.41 13.91
N ASP A 83 -21.26 14.79 14.30
CA ASP A 83 -21.57 14.48 15.71
C ASP A 83 -21.12 13.06 16.11
N LYS A 84 -20.26 12.40 15.30
CA LYS A 84 -19.81 11.02 15.53
C LYS A 84 -18.32 10.95 15.73
N THR A 85 -17.91 10.16 16.70
CA THR A 85 -16.51 9.84 16.97
C THR A 85 -16.21 8.44 16.48
N PHE A 86 -15.13 8.28 15.69
CA PHE A 86 -14.68 7.00 15.16
C PHE A 86 -13.32 6.62 15.71
N THR A 87 -13.17 5.34 16.05
CA THR A 87 -11.90 4.72 16.45
C THR A 87 -11.14 4.20 15.22
N PRO A 88 -9.82 3.89 15.34
CA PRO A 88 -9.05 3.27 14.26
C PRO A 88 -9.68 1.97 13.76
N GLN A 89 -10.22 1.15 14.65
CA GLN A 89 -10.90 -0.10 14.32
C GLN A 89 -12.12 0.14 13.43
N GLN A 90 -12.94 1.13 13.77
CA GLN A 90 -14.15 1.46 13.00
C GLN A 90 -13.81 2.01 11.60
N ILE A 91 -12.78 2.84 11.50
CA ILE A 91 -12.32 3.34 10.18
C ILE A 91 -11.74 2.20 9.35
N SER A 92 -10.91 1.34 9.94
CA SER A 92 -10.37 0.15 9.27
C SER A 92 -11.46 -0.83 8.85
N ALA A 93 -12.52 -0.95 9.66
CA ALA A 93 -13.67 -1.80 9.34
C ALA A 93 -14.38 -1.36 8.04
N PHE A 94 -14.45 -0.07 7.71
CA PHE A 94 -15.01 0.37 6.42
C PHE A 94 -14.17 -0.12 5.24
N VAL A 95 -12.84 -0.14 5.37
CA VAL A 95 -11.95 -0.71 4.35
C VAL A 95 -12.22 -2.21 4.21
N LEU A 96 -12.24 -2.94 5.32
CA LEU A 96 -12.53 -4.38 5.32
C LEU A 96 -13.92 -4.72 4.76
N GLN A 97 -14.93 -3.90 5.05
CA GLN A 97 -16.27 -4.05 4.46
C GLN A 97 -16.28 -3.87 2.94
N LYS A 98 -15.46 -2.93 2.41
CA LYS A 98 -15.32 -2.79 0.96
C LYS A 98 -14.66 -4.03 0.37
N LEU A 99 -13.54 -4.49 0.92
CA LEU A 99 -12.84 -5.69 0.45
C LEU A 99 -13.75 -6.92 0.50
N LYS A 100 -14.56 -7.06 1.56
CA LYS A 100 -15.55 -8.12 1.68
C LYS A 100 -16.58 -8.04 0.56
N ARG A 101 -17.20 -6.86 0.32
CA ARG A 101 -18.18 -6.68 -0.76
C ARG A 101 -17.59 -6.97 -2.13
N ASP A 102 -16.36 -6.52 -2.40
CA ASP A 102 -15.68 -6.78 -3.67
C ASP A 102 -15.41 -8.27 -3.84
N ALA A 103 -15.02 -8.96 -2.77
CA ALA A 103 -14.82 -10.41 -2.78
C ALA A 103 -16.14 -11.18 -3.00
N GLU A 104 -17.22 -10.78 -2.33
CA GLU A 104 -18.53 -11.37 -2.51
C GLU A 104 -19.09 -11.16 -3.93
N ALA A 105 -18.85 -9.97 -4.50
CA ALA A 105 -19.23 -9.68 -5.90
C ALA A 105 -18.44 -10.52 -6.90
N TYR A 106 -17.14 -10.71 -6.67
CA TYR A 106 -16.28 -11.54 -7.50
C TYR A 106 -16.64 -13.03 -7.43
N LEU A 107 -16.87 -13.54 -6.21
CA LEU A 107 -17.12 -14.96 -5.96
C LEU A 107 -18.57 -15.38 -6.25
N GLY A 108 -19.52 -14.45 -6.22
CA GLY A 108 -20.96 -14.76 -6.22
C GLY A 108 -21.44 -15.48 -4.97
N GLU A 109 -20.65 -15.50 -3.90
CA GLU A 109 -20.93 -16.19 -2.64
C GLU A 109 -20.64 -15.28 -1.44
N THR A 110 -21.25 -15.56 -0.29
CA THR A 110 -21.01 -14.81 0.95
C THR A 110 -19.63 -15.14 1.52
N VAL A 111 -18.89 -14.11 1.91
CA VAL A 111 -17.60 -14.20 2.61
C VAL A 111 -17.85 -14.01 4.10
N THR A 112 -17.53 -15.02 4.91
CA THR A 112 -17.75 -15.02 6.37
C THR A 112 -16.43 -15.01 7.15
N ASP A 113 -15.39 -15.65 6.62
CA ASP A 113 -14.14 -15.89 7.33
C ASP A 113 -12.98 -15.15 6.66
N ALA A 114 -12.06 -14.66 7.48
CA ALA A 114 -10.86 -13.99 6.99
C ALA A 114 -9.62 -14.37 7.79
N VAL A 115 -8.48 -14.43 7.08
CA VAL A 115 -7.13 -14.32 7.66
C VAL A 115 -6.64 -12.92 7.31
N ILE A 116 -6.20 -12.16 8.32
CA ILE A 116 -5.74 -10.78 8.12
C ILE A 116 -4.25 -10.69 8.50
N THR A 117 -3.45 -10.01 7.68
CA THR A 117 -2.04 -9.79 7.97
C THR A 117 -1.81 -8.53 8.80
N VAL A 118 -0.73 -8.56 9.58
CA VAL A 118 -0.25 -7.42 10.38
C VAL A 118 1.28 -7.38 10.34
N PRO A 119 1.91 -6.20 10.53
CA PRO A 119 3.35 -6.09 10.72
C PRO A 119 3.83 -7.01 11.85
N ALA A 120 5.02 -7.59 11.68
CA ALA A 120 5.58 -8.48 12.70
C ALA A 120 5.88 -7.75 14.02
N TYR A 121 6.16 -6.45 13.93
CA TYR A 121 6.46 -5.56 15.06
C TYR A 121 5.20 -5.03 15.80
N PHE A 122 4.00 -5.38 15.33
CA PHE A 122 2.76 -5.01 16.03
C PHE A 122 2.66 -5.65 17.42
N SER A 123 2.32 -4.83 18.41
CA SER A 123 2.00 -5.27 19.78
C SER A 123 0.69 -6.07 19.82
N ASP A 124 0.45 -6.75 20.94
CA ASP A 124 -0.80 -7.50 21.13
C ASP A 124 -2.05 -6.58 21.06
N SER A 125 -1.96 -5.35 21.56
CA SER A 125 -3.07 -4.38 21.46
C SER A 125 -3.37 -4.00 20.01
N GLN A 126 -2.36 -3.84 19.16
CA GLN A 126 -2.53 -3.52 17.74
C GLN A 126 -3.10 -4.72 16.96
N ARG A 127 -2.66 -5.94 17.29
CA ARG A 127 -3.21 -7.19 16.73
C ARG A 127 -4.67 -7.37 17.11
N GLN A 128 -4.99 -7.16 18.39
CA GLN A 128 -6.37 -7.24 18.89
C GLN A 128 -7.27 -6.19 18.21
N ALA A 129 -6.80 -4.94 18.08
CA ALA A 129 -7.54 -3.89 17.38
C ALA A 129 -7.77 -4.22 15.90
N THR A 130 -6.82 -4.88 15.23
CA THR A 130 -6.98 -5.35 13.85
C THR A 130 -8.04 -6.46 13.76
N LYS A 131 -8.06 -7.38 14.73
CA LYS A 131 -9.09 -8.43 14.82
C LYS A 131 -10.47 -7.82 15.02
N GLU A 132 -10.60 -6.87 15.95
CA GLU A 132 -11.84 -6.14 16.22
C GLU A 132 -12.36 -5.40 14.96
N ALA A 133 -11.47 -4.79 14.19
CA ALA A 133 -11.85 -4.16 12.92
C ALA A 133 -12.49 -5.17 11.94
N GLY A 134 -11.94 -6.39 11.88
CA GLY A 134 -12.52 -7.49 11.09
C GLY A 134 -13.91 -7.89 11.60
N GLU A 135 -14.08 -8.03 12.90
CA GLU A 135 -15.35 -8.37 13.54
C GLU A 135 -16.41 -7.27 13.31
N ILE A 136 -16.03 -5.99 13.43
CA ILE A 136 -16.91 -4.85 13.11
C ILE A 136 -17.30 -4.87 11.62
N ALA A 137 -16.42 -5.32 10.74
CA ALA A 137 -16.70 -5.48 9.31
C ALA A 137 -17.63 -6.66 9.00
N GLY A 138 -17.99 -7.48 9.99
CA GLY A 138 -18.81 -8.67 9.84
C GLY A 138 -18.04 -9.87 9.27
N LEU A 139 -16.75 -9.97 9.61
CA LEU A 139 -15.87 -11.09 9.30
C LEU A 139 -15.54 -11.87 10.58
N ASN A 140 -15.58 -13.19 10.51
CA ASN A 140 -14.96 -14.06 11.50
C ASN A 140 -13.46 -14.10 11.23
N VAL A 141 -12.64 -13.40 12.03
CA VAL A 141 -11.19 -13.37 11.86
C VAL A 141 -10.61 -14.66 12.47
N SER A 142 -10.41 -15.64 11.63
CA SER A 142 -9.93 -16.97 12.04
C SER A 142 -8.45 -16.94 12.46
N ARG A 143 -7.64 -16.05 11.89
CA ARG A 143 -6.24 -15.87 12.24
C ARG A 143 -5.73 -14.47 11.88
N ILE A 144 -4.84 -13.96 12.73
CA ILE A 144 -3.93 -12.85 12.42
C ILE A 144 -2.56 -13.45 12.10
N VAL A 145 -1.95 -13.08 10.99
CA VAL A 145 -0.67 -13.59 10.49
C VAL A 145 0.32 -12.44 10.30
N ASN A 146 1.59 -12.66 10.58
CA ASN A 146 2.62 -11.66 10.33
C ASN A 146 2.83 -11.48 8.82
N GLU A 147 2.93 -10.25 8.34
CA GLU A 147 3.20 -9.91 6.94
C GLU A 147 4.45 -10.61 6.39
N PRO A 148 5.61 -10.63 7.07
CA PRO A 148 6.78 -11.34 6.58
C PRO A 148 6.57 -12.86 6.49
N THR A 149 5.79 -13.45 7.38
CA THR A 149 5.43 -14.88 7.32
C THR A 149 4.54 -15.15 6.11
N ALA A 150 3.54 -14.30 5.87
CA ALA A 150 2.66 -14.42 4.71
C ALA A 150 3.45 -14.25 3.39
N ALA A 151 4.40 -13.32 3.35
CA ALA A 151 5.28 -13.12 2.20
C ALA A 151 6.16 -14.36 1.95
N ALA A 152 6.77 -14.93 2.98
CA ALA A 152 7.59 -16.16 2.86
C ALA A 152 6.77 -17.32 2.30
N LEU A 153 5.56 -17.53 2.80
CA LEU A 153 4.65 -18.57 2.31
C LEU A 153 4.22 -18.33 0.85
N ALA A 154 3.93 -17.07 0.48
CA ALA A 154 3.56 -16.71 -0.88
C ALA A 154 4.69 -16.95 -1.90
N TYR A 155 5.95 -16.86 -1.49
CA TYR A 155 7.11 -17.23 -2.30
C TYR A 155 7.35 -18.74 -2.34
N GLY A 156 6.61 -19.56 -1.58
CA GLY A 156 6.77 -21.01 -1.52
C GLY A 156 8.03 -21.46 -0.79
N LEU A 157 8.56 -20.62 0.08
CA LEU A 157 9.79 -20.91 0.82
C LEU A 157 9.62 -22.03 1.83
N ASP A 158 8.39 -22.30 2.28
CA ASP A 158 8.01 -23.43 3.14
C ASP A 158 8.19 -24.81 2.48
N LYS A 159 8.35 -24.83 1.15
CA LYS A 159 8.49 -26.06 0.34
C LYS A 159 9.94 -26.37 -0.03
N GLY A 160 10.87 -25.52 0.36
CA GLY A 160 12.29 -25.64 0.05
C GLY A 160 13.09 -26.31 1.19
N ASP A 161 14.43 -26.27 1.03
CA ASP A 161 15.37 -26.68 2.07
C ASP A 161 15.34 -25.70 3.26
N ASP A 162 15.86 -26.16 4.41
CA ASP A 162 16.02 -25.31 5.59
C ASP A 162 16.86 -24.08 5.27
N GLN A 163 16.33 -22.91 5.61
CA GLN A 163 17.00 -21.63 5.30
C GLN A 163 16.66 -20.55 6.30
N THR A 164 17.57 -19.60 6.42
CA THR A 164 17.36 -18.37 7.17
C THR A 164 17.23 -17.21 6.19
N ILE A 165 16.14 -16.46 6.29
CA ILE A 165 15.86 -15.34 5.40
C ILE A 165 15.67 -14.04 6.19
N LEU A 166 16.06 -12.94 5.58
CA LEU A 166 15.75 -11.59 6.05
C LEU A 166 14.66 -11.00 5.17
N VAL A 167 13.53 -10.67 5.78
CA VAL A 167 12.45 -9.90 5.13
C VAL A 167 12.62 -8.45 5.52
N PHE A 168 12.72 -7.59 4.51
CA PHE A 168 12.79 -6.14 4.65
C PHE A 168 11.52 -5.56 4.03
N ASP A 169 10.60 -5.13 4.88
CA ASP A 169 9.29 -4.60 4.49
C ASP A 169 9.21 -3.11 4.79
N LEU A 170 9.23 -2.30 3.75
CA LEU A 170 9.07 -0.85 3.83
C LEU A 170 7.78 -0.45 3.13
N GLY A 171 6.74 -0.28 3.94
CA GLY A 171 5.42 0.13 3.48
C GLY A 171 5.24 1.65 3.41
N GLY A 172 4.00 2.09 3.18
CA GLY A 172 3.66 3.51 3.21
C GLY A 172 3.69 4.12 4.60
N GLY A 173 3.45 3.31 5.65
CA GLY A 173 3.32 3.81 7.02
C GLY A 173 4.13 3.08 8.07
N THR A 174 4.60 1.89 7.78
CA THR A 174 5.37 1.04 8.70
C THR A 174 6.61 0.51 8.00
N PHE A 175 7.65 0.30 8.79
CA PHE A 175 8.89 -0.34 8.39
C PHE A 175 9.16 -1.52 9.31
N ASP A 176 9.32 -2.72 8.74
CA ASP A 176 9.61 -3.95 9.44
C ASP A 176 10.80 -4.68 8.83
N VAL A 177 11.69 -5.17 9.69
CA VAL A 177 12.75 -6.10 9.31
C VAL A 177 12.59 -7.34 10.17
N SER A 178 12.44 -8.49 9.53
CA SER A 178 12.22 -9.77 10.22
C SER A 178 13.20 -10.84 9.76
N LEU A 179 13.84 -11.49 10.72
CA LEU A 179 14.66 -12.66 10.50
C LEU A 179 13.78 -13.90 10.68
N LEU A 180 13.61 -14.67 9.63
CA LEU A 180 12.82 -15.89 9.62
C LEU A 180 13.74 -17.10 9.47
N GLU A 181 13.44 -18.15 10.22
CA GLU A 181 13.99 -19.49 10.01
C GLU A 181 12.90 -20.39 9.44
N ILE A 182 13.20 -21.05 8.35
CA ILE A 182 12.29 -21.93 7.64
C ILE A 182 12.90 -23.31 7.64
N GLY A 183 12.15 -24.28 8.16
CA GLY A 183 12.58 -25.67 8.21
C GLY A 183 11.40 -26.60 8.47
N GLU A 184 11.41 -27.80 7.90
CA GLU A 184 10.39 -28.83 8.07
C GLU A 184 8.94 -28.35 7.78
N GLY A 185 8.78 -27.36 6.87
CA GLY A 185 7.48 -26.75 6.53
C GLY A 185 6.98 -25.73 7.56
N VAL A 186 7.80 -25.35 8.53
CA VAL A 186 7.49 -24.34 9.55
C VAL A 186 8.25 -23.06 9.26
N VAL A 187 7.56 -21.93 9.38
CA VAL A 187 8.17 -20.58 9.31
C VAL A 187 8.15 -19.97 10.70
N GLU A 188 9.32 -19.78 11.29
CA GLU A 188 9.50 -19.20 12.61
C GLU A 188 10.12 -17.82 12.54
N VAL A 189 9.52 -16.82 13.22
CA VAL A 189 10.11 -15.48 13.35
C VAL A 189 11.13 -15.52 14.51
N LYS A 190 12.40 -15.43 14.20
CA LYS A 190 13.50 -15.47 15.19
C LYS A 190 13.74 -14.10 15.83
N ALA A 191 13.65 -13.05 15.03
CA ALA A 191 13.79 -11.67 15.50
C ALA A 191 13.03 -10.73 14.59
N THR A 192 12.55 -9.65 15.16
CA THR A 192 11.93 -8.56 14.43
C THR A 192 12.37 -7.23 15.01
N SER A 193 12.51 -6.22 14.13
CA SER A 193 12.73 -4.83 14.49
C SER A 193 12.01 -3.95 13.48
N GLY A 194 11.60 -2.75 13.87
CA GLY A 194 10.90 -1.89 12.95
C GLY A 194 10.47 -0.59 13.59
N ASP A 195 9.73 0.18 12.83
CA ASP A 195 9.09 1.43 13.27
C ASP A 195 7.68 1.52 12.67
N ASN A 196 6.68 1.55 13.53
CA ASN A 196 5.27 1.64 13.13
C ASN A 196 4.86 3.03 12.60
N HIS A 197 5.78 3.99 12.62
CA HIS A 197 5.59 5.38 12.19
C HIS A 197 6.65 5.83 11.15
N LEU A 198 7.25 4.88 10.43
CA LEU A 198 8.20 5.14 9.35
C LEU A 198 7.73 4.45 8.07
N GLY A 199 7.61 5.23 6.98
CA GLY A 199 7.24 4.71 5.68
C GLY A 199 7.19 5.78 4.59
N GLY A 200 6.64 5.46 3.44
CA GLY A 200 6.51 6.36 2.29
C GLY A 200 5.82 7.68 2.63
N ASP A 201 4.77 7.66 3.47
CA ASP A 201 4.06 8.86 3.91
C ASP A 201 4.99 9.89 4.60
N ASP A 202 6.03 9.42 5.32
CA ASP A 202 6.96 10.30 6.01
C ASP A 202 7.93 10.96 5.03
N TRP A 203 8.34 10.24 3.99
CA TRP A 203 9.15 10.79 2.91
C TRP A 203 8.36 11.78 2.07
N ASP A 204 7.14 11.46 1.71
CA ASP A 204 6.24 12.39 1.02
C ASP A 204 6.06 13.68 1.83
N ASN A 205 5.86 13.55 3.14
CA ASN A 205 5.78 14.70 4.04
C ASN A 205 7.06 15.54 4.04
N LYS A 206 8.26 14.93 3.99
CA LYS A 206 9.52 15.66 3.87
C LYS A 206 9.63 16.44 2.56
N VAL A 207 9.16 15.85 1.46
CA VAL A 207 9.09 16.55 0.17
C VAL A 207 8.11 17.73 0.23
N VAL A 208 6.94 17.53 0.85
CA VAL A 208 5.97 18.62 1.07
C VAL A 208 6.56 19.75 1.92
N GLU A 209 7.20 19.44 3.05
CA GLU A 209 7.88 20.42 3.90
C GLU A 209 8.93 21.23 3.13
N TRP A 210 9.71 20.54 2.29
CA TRP A 210 10.70 21.18 1.43
C TRP A 210 10.04 22.12 0.40
N MET A 211 8.98 21.68 -0.29
CA MET A 211 8.24 22.49 -1.26
C MET A 211 7.64 23.74 -0.60
N VAL A 212 6.97 23.58 0.55
CA VAL A 212 6.41 24.69 1.33
C VAL A 212 7.49 25.71 1.70
N THR A 213 8.63 25.24 2.23
CA THR A 213 9.75 26.09 2.62
C THR A 213 10.32 26.86 1.44
N LYS A 214 10.56 26.20 0.31
CA LYS A 214 11.08 26.83 -0.91
C LYS A 214 10.12 27.87 -1.46
N PHE A 215 8.84 27.56 -1.52
CA PHE A 215 7.82 28.48 -2.02
C PHE A 215 7.68 29.71 -1.10
N LYS A 216 7.66 29.52 0.23
CA LYS A 216 7.60 30.58 1.22
C LYS A 216 8.79 31.53 1.11
N ASN A 217 10.00 31.01 0.93
CA ASN A 217 11.21 31.80 0.78
C ASN A 217 11.23 32.62 -0.53
N ALA A 218 10.65 32.08 -1.60
CA ALA A 218 10.63 32.76 -2.90
C ALA A 218 9.48 33.78 -3.02
N ASN A 219 8.31 33.51 -2.40
CA ASN A 219 7.07 34.27 -2.66
C ASN A 219 6.49 34.94 -1.39
N GLY A 220 7.05 34.69 -0.20
CA GLY A 220 6.55 35.24 1.06
C GLY A 220 5.21 34.64 1.54
N VAL A 221 4.69 33.61 0.87
CA VAL A 221 3.39 32.99 1.17
C VAL A 221 3.61 31.59 1.75
N ASP A 222 2.93 31.28 2.87
CA ASP A 222 2.99 29.99 3.53
C ASP A 222 1.86 29.07 3.06
N LEU A 223 2.17 28.12 2.18
CA LEU A 223 1.20 27.16 1.66
C LEU A 223 0.72 26.16 2.71
N ALA A 224 1.44 25.99 3.84
CA ALA A 224 0.99 25.11 4.92
C ALA A 224 -0.24 25.64 5.66
N ALA A 225 -0.50 26.95 5.58
CA ALA A 225 -1.69 27.57 6.17
C ALA A 225 -2.98 27.28 5.39
N ASP A 226 -2.87 26.87 4.12
CA ASP A 226 -4.01 26.48 3.27
C ASP A 226 -4.07 24.96 3.13
N LYS A 227 -5.12 24.35 3.71
CA LYS A 227 -5.34 22.90 3.68
C LYS A 227 -5.40 22.34 2.25
N ILE A 228 -6.04 23.07 1.33
CA ILE A 228 -6.20 22.66 -0.08
C ILE A 228 -4.83 22.67 -0.77
N ALA A 229 -4.05 23.73 -0.57
CA ALA A 229 -2.70 23.82 -1.12
C ALA A 229 -1.82 22.70 -0.57
N LYS A 230 -1.86 22.46 0.76
CA LYS A 230 -1.11 21.37 1.40
C LYS A 230 -1.50 20.01 0.85
N GLN A 231 -2.80 19.73 0.67
CA GLN A 231 -3.28 18.46 0.12
C GLN A 231 -2.82 18.26 -1.34
N ARG A 232 -2.83 19.32 -2.16
CA ARG A 232 -2.30 19.26 -3.53
C ARG A 232 -0.79 19.02 -3.57
N LEU A 233 -0.04 19.61 -2.63
CA LEU A 233 1.39 19.34 -2.50
C LEU A 233 1.63 17.88 -2.11
N GLN A 234 0.80 17.33 -1.21
CA GLN A 234 0.88 15.92 -0.84
C GLN A 234 0.64 15.00 -2.04
N GLU A 235 -0.41 15.26 -2.82
CA GLU A 235 -0.67 14.48 -4.04
C GLU A 235 0.44 14.62 -5.09
N SER A 236 1.08 15.78 -5.14
CA SER A 236 2.22 16.00 -6.03
C SER A 236 3.47 15.26 -5.53
N ALA A 237 3.69 15.18 -4.22
CA ALA A 237 4.78 14.40 -3.63
C ALA A 237 4.59 12.90 -3.87
N GLU A 238 3.37 12.38 -3.62
CA GLU A 238 3.00 10.98 -3.91
C GLU A 238 3.25 10.61 -5.38
N LYS A 239 2.97 11.52 -6.31
CA LYS A 239 3.20 11.33 -7.75
C LYS A 239 4.66 11.48 -8.14
N ALA A 240 5.40 12.39 -7.50
CA ALA A 240 6.81 12.67 -7.80
C ALA A 240 7.73 11.46 -7.48
N THR A 241 7.24 10.49 -6.69
CA THR A 241 7.97 9.24 -6.44
C THR A 241 7.92 8.27 -7.62
N PHE A 242 7.03 8.51 -8.60
CA PHE A 242 6.95 7.69 -9.80
C PHE A 242 7.28 8.50 -11.07
N PRO A 243 8.29 8.10 -11.85
CA PRO A 243 8.83 8.91 -12.95
C PRO A 243 7.87 9.20 -14.11
N ILE A 244 6.79 8.41 -14.25
CA ILE A 244 5.81 8.57 -15.33
C ILE A 244 4.42 8.79 -14.72
N GLU A 245 3.89 10.01 -14.87
CA GLU A 245 2.53 10.35 -14.42
C GLU A 245 1.49 9.58 -15.23
N GLY A 246 0.48 8.99 -14.55
CA GLY A 246 -0.60 8.25 -15.20
C GLY A 246 -0.19 6.88 -15.77
N TYR A 247 0.93 6.32 -15.33
CA TYR A 247 1.49 5.07 -15.83
C TYR A 247 0.50 3.91 -15.91
N ASP A 248 -0.35 3.75 -14.90
CA ASP A 248 -1.29 2.63 -14.81
C ASP A 248 -2.42 2.70 -15.84
N GLU A 249 -2.70 3.88 -16.35
CA GLU A 249 -3.75 4.15 -17.34
C GLU A 249 -3.22 4.04 -18.78
N MET A 250 -1.89 4.01 -18.94
CA MET A 250 -1.22 4.00 -20.24
C MET A 250 -1.10 2.60 -20.84
N ASN A 251 -1.20 2.54 -22.15
CA ASN A 251 -0.80 1.37 -22.94
C ASN A 251 0.73 1.30 -23.10
N GLU A 252 1.24 0.17 -23.64
CA GLU A 252 2.69 -0.04 -23.79
C GLU A 252 3.37 1.01 -24.70
N GLY A 253 2.72 1.43 -25.78
CA GLY A 253 3.25 2.43 -26.70
C GLY A 253 3.41 3.80 -26.05
N GLU A 254 2.39 4.24 -25.29
CA GLU A 254 2.40 5.53 -24.57
C GLU A 254 3.48 5.56 -23.49
N ILE A 255 3.74 4.42 -22.84
CA ILE A 255 4.82 4.30 -21.85
C ILE A 255 6.17 4.34 -22.55
N SER A 256 6.36 3.56 -23.63
CA SER A 256 7.61 3.50 -24.39
C SER A 256 8.07 4.89 -24.84
N GLU A 257 7.15 5.71 -25.35
CA GLU A 257 7.43 7.11 -25.75
C GLU A 257 7.93 7.98 -24.60
N ARG A 258 7.59 7.65 -23.33
CA ARG A 258 7.99 8.40 -22.15
C ARG A 258 9.25 7.90 -21.47
N LEU A 259 9.76 6.75 -21.86
CA LEU A 259 11.01 6.19 -21.30
C LEU A 259 12.25 6.99 -21.74
N ASP A 260 12.25 7.57 -22.93
CA ASP A 260 13.40 8.26 -23.54
C ASP A 260 13.93 9.45 -22.72
N GLY A 261 13.10 10.07 -21.90
CA GLY A 261 13.49 11.20 -21.05
C GLY A 261 13.97 10.82 -19.66
N LEU A 262 13.93 9.52 -19.29
CA LEU A 262 14.22 9.07 -17.94
C LEU A 262 15.69 8.74 -17.72
N SER A 263 16.21 9.09 -16.54
CA SER A 263 17.51 8.65 -16.07
C SER A 263 17.54 7.13 -15.79
N ALA A 264 18.74 6.55 -15.70
CA ALA A 264 18.91 5.13 -15.36
C ALA A 264 18.25 4.74 -14.04
N GLU A 265 18.22 5.62 -13.03
CA GLU A 265 17.56 5.35 -11.74
C GLU A 265 16.03 5.41 -11.86
N GLU A 266 15.51 6.35 -12.62
CA GLU A 266 14.07 6.42 -12.92
C GLU A 266 13.60 5.21 -13.73
N LEU A 267 14.36 4.81 -14.74
CA LEU A 267 14.10 3.58 -15.51
C LEU A 267 14.11 2.32 -14.63
N LYS A 268 15.02 2.22 -13.67
CA LYS A 268 15.03 1.11 -12.69
C LYS A 268 13.77 1.12 -11.83
N THR A 269 13.30 2.30 -11.42
CA THR A 269 12.08 2.46 -10.63
C THR A 269 10.85 2.03 -11.41
N VAL A 270 10.68 2.51 -12.66
CA VAL A 270 9.58 2.12 -13.55
C VAL A 270 9.62 0.62 -13.83
N ARG A 271 10.79 0.06 -14.14
CA ARG A 271 10.96 -1.36 -14.42
C ARG A 271 10.63 -2.24 -13.22
N ARG A 272 10.98 -1.80 -12.00
CA ARG A 272 10.62 -2.51 -10.75
C ARG A 272 9.10 -2.48 -10.55
N TYR A 273 8.49 -1.33 -10.72
CA TYR A 273 7.04 -1.16 -10.64
C TYR A 273 6.31 -2.06 -11.64
N GLU A 274 6.72 -2.03 -12.92
CA GLU A 274 6.15 -2.86 -13.98
C GLU A 274 6.22 -4.35 -13.65
N LYS A 275 7.35 -4.81 -13.10
CA LYS A 275 7.53 -6.21 -12.69
C LYS A 275 6.53 -6.67 -11.63
N HIS A 276 6.14 -5.78 -10.72
CA HIS A 276 5.27 -6.13 -9.59
C HIS A 276 3.78 -5.86 -9.86
N ASN A 277 3.45 -5.16 -10.95
CA ASN A 277 2.08 -4.78 -11.27
C ASN A 277 1.57 -5.47 -12.54
N LYS A 278 1.84 -4.91 -13.72
CA LYS A 278 1.30 -5.44 -15.00
C LYS A 278 2.20 -6.46 -15.68
N ASP A 279 3.47 -6.51 -15.29
CA ASP A 279 4.52 -7.44 -15.77
C ASP A 279 4.63 -7.54 -17.31
N ARG A 280 4.48 -6.42 -18.03
CA ARG A 280 4.61 -6.35 -19.48
C ARG A 280 6.06 -6.58 -19.90
N GLY A 281 6.34 -7.76 -20.42
CA GLY A 281 7.70 -8.24 -20.71
C GLY A 281 8.47 -7.41 -21.74
N SER A 282 7.77 -6.85 -22.76
CA SER A 282 8.30 -5.93 -23.76
C SER A 282 8.92 -4.69 -23.14
N LEU A 283 8.14 -3.97 -22.33
CA LEU A 283 8.59 -2.75 -21.64
C LEU A 283 9.76 -3.01 -20.68
N ARG A 284 9.72 -4.13 -19.96
CA ARG A 284 10.80 -4.50 -19.04
C ARG A 284 12.12 -4.79 -19.78
N LYS A 285 12.06 -5.36 -20.98
CA LYS A 285 13.24 -5.62 -21.83
C LYS A 285 13.78 -4.32 -22.40
N GLU A 286 12.91 -3.45 -22.86
CA GLU A 286 13.25 -2.12 -23.39
C GLU A 286 13.96 -1.28 -22.32
N MET A 287 13.34 -1.11 -21.14
CA MET A 287 13.97 -0.39 -20.01
C MET A 287 15.32 -0.98 -19.60
N LYS A 288 15.49 -2.31 -19.65
CA LYS A 288 16.77 -2.94 -19.35
C LYS A 288 17.86 -2.50 -20.33
N GLN A 289 17.56 -2.50 -21.62
CA GLN A 289 18.48 -2.06 -22.67
C GLN A 289 18.88 -0.60 -22.51
N MET A 290 17.90 0.28 -22.23
CA MET A 290 18.15 1.70 -22.01
C MET A 290 19.07 1.95 -20.80
N ILE A 291 18.83 1.24 -19.68
CA ILE A 291 19.68 1.31 -18.48
C ILE A 291 21.13 0.89 -18.80
N GLU A 292 21.30 -0.20 -19.55
CA GLU A 292 22.64 -0.69 -19.96
C GLU A 292 23.35 0.35 -20.85
N THR A 293 22.65 0.90 -21.85
CA THR A 293 23.18 1.93 -22.75
C THR A 293 23.64 3.19 -21.98
N GLN A 294 22.79 3.72 -21.09
CA GLN A 294 23.12 4.90 -20.29
C GLN A 294 24.32 4.67 -19.34
N ARG A 295 24.47 3.43 -18.86
CA ARG A 295 25.63 3.07 -18.01
C ARG A 295 26.92 3.05 -18.83
N ASP A 296 26.91 2.46 -20.00
CA ASP A 296 28.09 2.36 -20.88
C ASP A 296 28.53 3.76 -21.36
N GLU A 297 27.59 4.66 -21.68
CA GLU A 297 27.87 6.06 -22.02
C GLU A 297 28.45 6.86 -20.84
N ALA A 298 28.08 6.53 -19.61
CA ALA A 298 28.64 7.17 -18.42
C ALA A 298 30.05 6.70 -18.09
N GLU A 299 30.36 5.42 -18.34
CA GLU A 299 31.69 4.83 -18.18
C GLU A 299 32.67 5.37 -19.23
N ASP A 300 32.26 5.55 -20.47
CA ASP A 300 33.07 6.14 -21.54
C ASP A 300 33.43 7.62 -21.28
N LYS A 301 32.53 8.40 -20.70
CA LYS A 301 32.75 9.79 -20.34
C LYS A 301 33.71 9.98 -19.15
N THR A 302 33.90 8.93 -18.32
CA THR A 302 34.83 8.96 -17.18
C THR A 302 36.23 8.52 -17.55
N THR A 303 36.42 7.91 -18.72
CA THR A 303 37.70 7.41 -19.23
C THR A 303 38.33 8.29 -20.33
N SER A 304 37.64 9.36 -20.73
CA SER A 304 38.11 10.39 -21.68
C SER A 304 38.45 11.69 -20.96
#